data_a251f96f187a14fdeb5a89320f4e2ba8
#
_entry.id   a251f96f187a14fdeb5a89320f4e2ba8
#
_cell.length_a   1.000
_cell.length_b   1.000
_cell.length_c   1.000
_cell.angle_alpha   90.00
_cell.angle_beta   90.00
_cell.angle_gamma   90.00
#
_symmetry.space_group_name_H-M   'P 1'
#
loop_
_entity.id
_entity.type
_entity.pdbx_description
1 polymer ?
#
loop_
_entity_poly.entity_id
_entity_poly.type
_entity_poly.pdbx_seq_one_letter_code
_entity_poly.pdbx_strand_id
1 'polypeptide(L)'
;MAHTASTFAERARPPQARAYAVAAATLCLLSLSPARAHDASDASIPATPGLQINAAAAVGYQHADQPVPAPRLTGVLGLGDTPTDQRGWALEHGTLGASVRLTPLLGAAVSFGKHGSERAHTEAAWLEARPSADSDFTLGAGRNRMPLGPVIGNAGHLDRFGQMPLIKRAAFNGDWIEDGVNLSWRPHLEGAFEWLQGIDAGLWRARRFPGSENAAWAPTVRARAAGALWGNAGDWEADTFYSRLEPQGRGAYVQRSNSGHIHTAPQCSASLRDITCFDGTVDLLGASASWATPLPGVRLTAAGVLRNERGNLYSQNGDTRYKGRTSGGWLEALWQPTAQWDVAVRQEWLRSTHSLDGPGATLVATDANLLPYHPSRRFSAMLGWRPHPSVLLAVEAGRERIAGQGNSLVALRLVYTSGPLLERSW
;
A
#
# COMPACT_ATOMS: atom_id res chain seq x y z
N MET A 1 -0.17 -43.97 47.45
CA MET A 1 -0.31 -43.50 46.07
C MET A 1 -1.16 -42.23 46.12
N ALA A 2 -0.52 -41.09 46.06
CA ALA A 2 -1.17 -39.77 46.18
C ALA A 2 -1.19 -39.11 44.82
N HIS A 3 -2.39 -38.81 44.30
CA HIS A 3 -2.59 -38.02 43.08
C HIS A 3 -2.52 -36.55 43.45
N THR A 4 -1.53 -35.84 42.92
CA THR A 4 -1.41 -34.39 42.95
C THR A 4 -2.13 -33.82 41.72
N ALA A 5 -3.23 -33.12 41.93
CA ALA A 5 -3.92 -32.33 40.92
C ALA A 5 -3.18 -31.00 40.75
N SER A 6 -2.69 -30.75 39.52
CA SER A 6 -2.12 -29.47 39.09
C SER A 6 -3.21 -28.55 38.62
N THR A 7 -3.50 -27.50 39.36
CA THR A 7 -4.39 -26.42 38.97
C THR A 7 -3.64 -25.45 38.05
N PHE A 8 -3.99 -25.40 36.78
CA PHE A 8 -3.55 -24.35 35.86
C PHE A 8 -4.30 -23.06 36.17
N ALA A 9 -3.54 -22.09 36.67
CA ALA A 9 -4.04 -20.73 36.85
C ALA A 9 -4.04 -20.04 35.48
N GLU A 10 -5.24 -19.79 34.94
CA GLU A 10 -5.49 -19.02 33.75
C GLU A 10 -5.12 -17.54 34.02
N ARG A 11 -3.99 -17.09 33.49
CA ARG A 11 -3.57 -15.68 33.56
C ARG A 11 -4.47 -14.85 32.67
N ALA A 12 -5.37 -14.11 33.26
CA ALA A 12 -6.16 -13.08 32.61
C ALA A 12 -5.22 -12.05 31.93
N ARG A 13 -5.31 -11.91 30.63
CA ARG A 13 -4.61 -10.86 29.85
C ARG A 13 -5.22 -9.51 30.20
N PRO A 14 -4.42 -8.44 30.43
CA PRO A 14 -4.95 -7.12 30.68
C PRO A 14 -5.63 -6.56 29.41
N PRO A 15 -6.66 -5.73 29.56
CA PRO A 15 -7.47 -5.24 28.43
C PRO A 15 -6.75 -4.11 27.68
N GLN A 16 -5.96 -4.47 26.69
CA GLN A 16 -5.34 -3.50 25.73
C GLN A 16 -6.41 -2.72 24.95
N ALA A 17 -7.63 -3.27 24.80
CA ALA A 17 -8.73 -2.64 24.07
C ALA A 17 -9.20 -1.29 24.67
N ARG A 18 -9.07 -1.08 25.97
CA ARG A 18 -9.51 0.19 26.60
C ARG A 18 -8.62 1.39 26.27
N ALA A 19 -7.32 1.17 26.08
CA ALA A 19 -6.38 2.25 25.76
C ALA A 19 -6.59 2.82 24.35
N TYR A 20 -6.96 1.98 23.39
CA TYR A 20 -7.19 2.41 22.00
C TYR A 20 -8.49 3.19 21.81
N ALA A 21 -9.55 2.83 22.53
CA ALA A 21 -10.84 3.55 22.47
C ALA A 21 -10.72 4.98 23.02
N VAL A 22 -9.94 5.19 24.09
CA VAL A 22 -9.73 6.52 24.67
C VAL A 22 -8.86 7.40 23.78
N ALA A 23 -7.82 6.85 23.14
CA ALA A 23 -6.97 7.61 22.19
C ALA A 23 -7.74 8.06 20.94
N ALA A 24 -8.64 7.22 20.41
CA ALA A 24 -9.50 7.58 19.28
C ALA A 24 -10.52 8.66 19.64
N ALA A 25 -11.11 8.62 20.84
CA ALA A 25 -12.08 9.62 21.29
C ALA A 25 -11.45 11.00 21.58
N THR A 26 -10.21 11.04 22.05
CA THR A 26 -9.49 12.29 22.34
C THR A 26 -9.03 13.00 21.05
N LEU A 27 -8.70 12.27 20.00
CA LEU A 27 -8.34 12.81 18.69
C LEU A 27 -9.55 13.46 17.95
N CYS A 28 -10.77 13.01 18.19
CA CYS A 28 -11.97 13.53 17.52
C CYS A 28 -12.35 14.96 17.93
N LEU A 29 -11.81 15.53 18.99
CA LEU A 29 -12.23 16.84 19.53
C LEU A 29 -11.42 18.05 19.01
N LEU A 30 -10.42 17.84 18.16
CA LEU A 30 -9.41 18.88 17.89
C LEU A 30 -9.45 19.54 16.50
N SER A 31 -10.36 19.24 15.57
CA SER A 31 -10.30 19.85 14.23
C SER A 31 -11.62 20.39 13.70
N LEU A 32 -11.63 21.67 13.34
CA LEU A 32 -12.76 22.41 12.78
C LEU A 32 -12.66 22.70 11.26
N SER A 33 -11.64 22.18 10.56
CA SER A 33 -11.44 22.46 9.14
C SER A 33 -11.90 21.30 8.25
N PRO A 34 -12.56 21.56 7.10
CA PRO A 34 -12.95 20.49 6.18
C PRO A 34 -11.72 19.92 5.48
N ALA A 35 -11.40 18.67 5.77
CA ALA A 35 -10.30 17.95 5.13
C ALA A 35 -10.78 17.22 3.87
N ARG A 36 -10.00 17.28 2.78
CA ARG A 36 -10.13 16.38 1.65
C ARG A 36 -9.56 15.03 2.07
N ALA A 37 -10.42 14.03 2.22
CA ALA A 37 -10.12 12.74 2.86
C ALA A 37 -9.09 11.83 2.16
N HIS A 38 -8.51 12.22 1.02
CA HIS A 38 -7.64 11.36 0.21
C HIS A 38 -6.15 11.68 0.28
N ASP A 39 -5.74 12.85 0.81
CA ASP A 39 -4.33 13.28 0.82
C ASP A 39 -3.70 13.29 2.22
N ALA A 40 -4.42 12.86 3.25
CA ALA A 40 -3.97 13.03 4.64
C ALA A 40 -2.83 12.09 5.07
N SER A 41 -2.52 11.06 4.29
CA SER A 41 -1.41 10.14 4.59
C SER A 41 -0.06 10.60 4.05
N ASP A 42 -0.07 11.48 3.05
CA ASP A 42 1.16 12.06 2.51
C ASP A 42 1.41 13.38 3.24
N ALA A 43 2.60 13.53 3.83
CA ALA A 43 3.07 14.81 4.37
C ALA A 43 3.32 15.76 3.17
N SER A 44 2.23 16.24 2.56
CA SER A 44 2.29 17.17 1.44
C SER A 44 2.90 18.46 1.92
N ILE A 45 3.98 18.89 1.27
CA ILE A 45 4.64 20.14 1.60
C ILE A 45 3.74 21.30 1.14
N PRO A 46 3.43 22.28 2.02
CA PRO A 46 2.60 23.41 1.67
C PRO A 46 3.04 24.13 0.39
N ALA A 47 2.11 24.64 -0.39
CA ALA A 47 2.42 25.38 -1.62
C ALA A 47 3.14 26.71 -1.32
N THR A 48 2.72 27.39 -0.25
CA THR A 48 3.27 28.67 0.25
C THR A 48 4.08 28.46 1.53
N PRO A 49 4.98 29.40 1.90
CA PRO A 49 5.71 29.34 3.15
C PRO A 49 4.79 29.15 4.35
N GLY A 50 5.09 28.13 5.17
CA GLY A 50 4.22 27.74 6.27
C GLY A 50 4.55 26.34 6.80
N LEU A 51 3.96 26.00 7.95
CA LEU A 51 4.05 24.70 8.65
C LEU A 51 2.68 24.07 8.71
N GLN A 52 2.61 22.77 8.46
CA GLN A 52 1.43 21.95 8.67
C GLN A 52 1.79 20.70 9.49
N ILE A 53 0.89 20.32 10.41
CA ILE A 53 0.97 19.05 11.14
C ILE A 53 -0.33 18.29 10.90
N ASN A 54 -0.23 17.05 10.45
CA ASN A 54 -1.35 16.21 10.11
C ASN A 54 -1.29 14.89 10.89
N ALA A 55 -2.45 14.30 11.18
CA ALA A 55 -2.54 12.96 11.75
C ALA A 55 -3.66 12.18 11.07
N ALA A 56 -3.47 10.88 10.96
CA ALA A 56 -4.53 9.98 10.54
C ALA A 56 -4.45 8.66 11.32
N ALA A 57 -5.59 8.01 11.49
CA ALA A 57 -5.65 6.70 12.13
C ALA A 57 -6.84 5.90 11.58
N ALA A 58 -6.63 4.59 11.42
CA ALA A 58 -7.68 3.63 11.15
C ALA A 58 -7.67 2.53 12.22
N VAL A 59 -8.80 2.30 12.84
CA VAL A 59 -9.02 1.23 13.83
C VAL A 59 -10.20 0.41 13.36
N GLY A 60 -10.07 -0.91 13.40
CA GLY A 60 -11.13 -1.79 12.93
C GLY A 60 -11.33 -3.00 13.83
N TYR A 61 -12.54 -3.55 13.75
CA TYR A 61 -12.86 -4.90 14.20
C TYR A 61 -13.17 -5.75 12.98
N GLN A 62 -12.48 -6.88 12.84
CA GLN A 62 -12.66 -7.79 11.71
C GLN A 62 -13.06 -9.18 12.21
N HIS A 63 -14.04 -9.77 11.53
CA HIS A 63 -14.40 -11.17 11.65
C HIS A 63 -14.25 -11.83 10.28
N ALA A 64 -13.56 -12.96 10.20
CA ALA A 64 -13.37 -13.71 8.97
C ALA A 64 -13.25 -15.21 9.27
N ASP A 65 -13.66 -16.06 8.29
CA ASP A 65 -13.57 -17.50 8.43
C ASP A 65 -12.10 -17.98 8.46
N GLN A 66 -11.22 -17.28 7.75
CA GLN A 66 -9.78 -17.56 7.67
C GLN A 66 -8.98 -16.32 8.10
N PRO A 67 -7.71 -16.48 8.48
CA PRO A 67 -6.83 -15.33 8.78
C PRO A 67 -6.82 -14.29 7.66
N VAL A 68 -6.92 -13.02 8.01
CA VAL A 68 -6.84 -11.88 7.08
C VAL A 68 -5.75 -10.91 7.52
N PRO A 69 -4.93 -10.43 6.59
CA PRO A 69 -4.82 -10.87 5.19
C PRO A 69 -4.37 -12.32 5.12
N ALA A 70 -4.75 -13.03 4.04
CA ALA A 70 -4.29 -14.40 3.84
C ALA A 70 -2.75 -14.49 3.98
N PRO A 71 -2.21 -15.44 4.75
CA PRO A 71 -0.76 -15.51 5.00
C PRO A 71 0.06 -15.59 3.71
N ARG A 72 -0.43 -16.33 2.71
CA ARG A 72 0.23 -16.49 1.41
C ARG A 72 -0.69 -16.14 0.25
N LEU A 73 -0.09 -15.56 -0.78
CA LEU A 73 -0.66 -15.47 -2.12
C LEU A 73 -0.01 -16.56 -2.96
N THR A 74 -0.64 -17.73 -3.01
CA THR A 74 -0.08 -18.91 -3.69
C THR A 74 0.09 -18.66 -5.19
N GLY A 75 1.19 -19.13 -5.76
CA GLY A 75 1.55 -18.92 -7.15
C GLY A 75 2.19 -17.56 -7.43
N VAL A 76 2.53 -16.80 -6.38
CA VAL A 76 3.20 -15.49 -6.50
C VAL A 76 4.55 -15.58 -5.79
N LEU A 77 5.62 -15.19 -6.47
CA LEU A 77 6.92 -15.03 -5.83
C LEU A 77 6.87 -13.79 -4.92
N GLY A 78 6.74 -14.03 -3.62
CA GLY A 78 6.60 -13.01 -2.57
C GLY A 78 7.63 -13.21 -1.46
N LEU A 79 7.45 -12.54 -0.33
CA LEU A 79 8.32 -12.69 0.84
C LEU A 79 8.05 -13.96 1.67
N GLY A 80 7.01 -14.72 1.36
CA GLY A 80 6.58 -15.87 2.12
C GLY A 80 5.35 -15.57 2.98
N ASP A 81 5.20 -16.25 4.11
CA ASP A 81 4.07 -16.06 5.00
C ASP A 81 4.08 -14.68 5.64
N THR A 82 2.91 -14.06 5.66
CA THR A 82 2.66 -12.87 6.45
C THR A 82 1.83 -13.29 7.66
N PRO A 83 2.41 -13.47 8.84
CA PRO A 83 1.73 -14.12 9.97
C PRO A 83 0.77 -13.20 10.75
N THR A 84 0.36 -12.07 10.21
CA THR A 84 -0.60 -11.18 10.86
C THR A 84 -2.02 -11.68 10.63
N ASP A 85 -2.62 -12.23 11.69
CA ASP A 85 -4.06 -12.43 11.74
C ASP A 85 -4.69 -11.18 12.35
N GLN A 86 -5.35 -10.39 11.52
CA GLN A 86 -6.02 -9.14 11.92
C GLN A 86 -7.47 -9.36 12.37
N ARG A 87 -7.90 -10.60 12.60
CA ARG A 87 -9.21 -10.85 13.19
C ARG A 87 -9.29 -10.28 14.60
N GLY A 88 -10.44 -9.69 14.94
CA GLY A 88 -10.65 -8.96 16.18
C GLY A 88 -10.34 -7.48 16.05
N TRP A 89 -10.07 -6.81 17.15
CA TRP A 89 -9.71 -5.40 17.18
C TRP A 89 -8.26 -5.17 16.80
N ALA A 90 -8.01 -4.25 15.87
CA ALA A 90 -6.67 -3.86 15.47
C ALA A 90 -6.59 -2.35 15.18
N LEU A 91 -5.43 -1.75 15.49
CA LEU A 91 -4.99 -0.52 14.85
C LEU A 91 -4.52 -0.91 13.44
N GLU A 92 -5.28 -0.58 12.41
CA GLU A 92 -4.89 -0.89 11.03
C GLU A 92 -3.68 -0.04 10.64
N HIS A 93 -3.77 1.27 10.89
CA HIS A 93 -2.71 2.23 10.62
C HIS A 93 -2.90 3.48 11.48
N GLY A 94 -1.80 4.07 11.92
CA GLY A 94 -1.75 5.40 12.51
C GLY A 94 -0.58 6.17 11.95
N THR A 95 -0.78 7.43 11.55
CA THR A 95 0.29 8.29 11.02
C THR A 95 0.28 9.64 11.69
N LEU A 96 1.47 10.22 11.87
CA LEU A 96 1.69 11.59 12.30
C LEU A 96 2.74 12.21 11.38
N GLY A 97 2.37 13.30 10.70
CA GLY A 97 3.22 13.99 9.75
C GLY A 97 3.37 15.48 10.09
N ALA A 98 4.54 16.02 9.75
CA ALA A 98 4.81 17.45 9.75
C ALA A 98 5.45 17.81 8.43
N SER A 99 5.03 18.93 7.84
CA SER A 99 5.59 19.45 6.60
C SER A 99 5.74 20.96 6.68
N VAL A 100 6.78 21.48 6.06
CA VAL A 100 7.12 22.90 6.10
C VAL A 100 7.57 23.35 4.72
N ARG A 101 7.09 24.51 4.29
CA ARG A 101 7.66 25.31 3.21
C ARG A 101 8.44 26.45 3.85
N LEU A 102 9.76 26.31 3.92
CA LEU A 102 10.64 27.30 4.57
C LEU A 102 10.71 28.59 3.76
N THR A 103 10.85 28.46 2.45
CA THR A 103 10.85 29.54 1.47
C THR A 103 10.05 29.09 0.25
N PRO A 104 9.70 29.97 -0.71
CA PRO A 104 9.08 29.52 -1.96
C PRO A 104 9.87 28.41 -2.69
N LEU A 105 11.19 28.32 -2.44
CA LEU A 105 12.10 27.39 -3.12
C LEU A 105 12.36 26.09 -2.35
N LEU A 106 12.24 26.08 -1.01
CA LEU A 106 12.67 24.97 -0.17
C LEU A 106 11.54 24.49 0.74
N GLY A 107 11.35 23.20 0.78
CA GLY A 107 10.40 22.54 1.67
C GLY A 107 10.95 21.24 2.25
N ALA A 108 10.33 20.77 3.32
CA ALA A 108 10.64 19.51 3.97
C ALA A 108 9.38 18.86 4.52
N ALA A 109 9.38 17.53 4.61
CA ALA A 109 8.33 16.77 5.22
C ALA A 109 8.91 15.57 5.99
N VAL A 110 8.26 15.22 7.10
CA VAL A 110 8.54 14.01 7.88
C VAL A 110 7.22 13.37 8.27
N SER A 111 7.12 12.04 8.15
CA SER A 111 5.99 11.29 8.69
C SER A 111 6.43 9.99 9.34
N PHE A 112 5.69 9.61 10.36
CA PHE A 112 5.86 8.37 11.11
C PHE A 112 4.57 7.59 11.06
N GLY A 113 4.69 6.31 10.75
CA GLY A 113 3.58 5.37 10.70
C GLY A 113 3.71 4.27 11.76
N LYS A 114 2.57 3.67 12.12
CA LYS A 114 2.48 2.52 13.02
C LYS A 114 1.33 1.62 12.58
N HIS A 115 1.61 0.32 12.49
CA HIS A 115 0.63 -0.73 12.21
C HIS A 115 0.50 -1.68 13.40
N GLY A 116 -0.70 -1.92 13.88
CA GLY A 116 -0.97 -2.89 14.94
C GLY A 116 -0.04 -2.76 16.16
N SER A 117 0.60 -3.88 16.49
CA SER A 117 1.58 -3.97 17.60
C SER A 117 3.02 -3.64 17.20
N GLU A 118 3.27 -3.28 15.93
CA GLU A 118 4.61 -2.96 15.44
C GLU A 118 5.17 -1.69 16.07
N ARG A 119 6.50 -1.53 15.95
CA ARG A 119 7.15 -0.28 16.32
C ARG A 119 6.82 0.79 15.28
N ALA A 120 6.70 2.03 15.74
CA ALA A 120 6.61 3.17 14.83
C ALA A 120 7.85 3.23 13.94
N HIS A 121 7.63 3.58 12.67
CA HIS A 121 8.68 3.68 11.67
C HIS A 121 8.51 4.95 10.83
N THR A 122 9.59 5.40 10.20
CA THR A 122 9.57 6.57 9.32
C THR A 122 9.01 6.18 7.96
N GLU A 123 7.91 6.82 7.55
CA GLU A 123 7.29 6.67 6.24
C GLU A 123 7.80 7.72 5.24
N ALA A 124 8.00 8.96 5.69
CA ALA A 124 8.63 10.01 4.91
C ALA A 124 9.68 10.76 5.72
N ALA A 125 10.75 11.16 5.05
CA ALA A 125 11.75 12.13 5.49
C ALA A 125 12.32 12.76 4.21
N TRP A 126 11.65 13.81 3.72
CA TRP A 126 11.76 14.30 2.35
C TRP A 126 12.12 15.78 2.33
N LEU A 127 13.06 16.13 1.47
CA LEU A 127 13.40 17.50 1.12
C LEU A 127 12.94 17.79 -0.29
N GLU A 128 12.48 19.02 -0.54
CA GLU A 128 12.04 19.50 -1.83
C GLU A 128 12.67 20.84 -2.17
N ALA A 129 13.15 20.97 -3.39
CA ALA A 129 13.70 22.21 -3.91
C ALA A 129 13.09 22.55 -5.27
N ARG A 130 12.84 23.85 -5.51
CA ARG A 130 12.39 24.41 -6.79
C ARG A 130 13.46 25.40 -7.28
N PRO A 131 13.77 25.43 -8.59
CA PRO A 131 14.72 26.40 -9.15
C PRO A 131 14.27 27.86 -9.00
N SER A 132 12.94 28.11 -9.10
CA SER A 132 12.30 29.39 -8.86
C SER A 132 10.91 29.16 -8.26
N ALA A 133 10.27 30.21 -7.74
CA ALA A 133 8.92 30.13 -7.17
C ALA A 133 7.89 29.66 -8.20
N ASP A 134 8.04 30.07 -9.44
CA ASP A 134 7.13 29.78 -10.56
C ASP A 134 7.60 28.59 -11.41
N SER A 135 8.58 27.82 -10.93
CA SER A 135 9.11 26.69 -11.68
C SER A 135 8.13 25.55 -11.75
N ASP A 136 7.90 25.01 -12.95
CA ASP A 136 7.21 23.75 -13.17
C ASP A 136 7.98 22.52 -12.65
N PHE A 137 9.28 22.70 -12.37
CA PHE A 137 10.14 21.64 -11.88
C PHE A 137 10.30 21.66 -10.37
N THR A 138 10.27 20.47 -9.78
CA THR A 138 10.55 20.25 -8.38
C THR A 138 11.50 19.08 -8.24
N LEU A 139 12.63 19.27 -7.55
CA LEU A 139 13.55 18.20 -7.18
C LEU A 139 13.30 17.80 -5.73
N GLY A 140 13.11 16.51 -5.51
CA GLY A 140 12.94 15.95 -4.17
C GLY A 140 14.02 14.91 -3.85
N ALA A 141 14.40 14.78 -2.57
CA ALA A 141 15.37 13.79 -2.11
C ALA A 141 15.08 13.35 -0.67
N GLY A 142 15.37 12.08 -0.39
CA GLY A 142 15.20 11.45 0.91
C GLY A 142 14.34 10.20 0.86
N ARG A 143 13.63 9.91 1.94
CA ARG A 143 12.67 8.79 2.05
C ARG A 143 11.28 9.26 1.69
N ASN A 144 10.63 8.55 0.77
CA ASN A 144 9.24 8.82 0.42
C ASN A 144 8.59 7.58 -0.23
N ARG A 145 7.28 7.64 -0.43
CA ARG A 145 6.56 6.69 -1.27
C ARG A 145 6.98 6.83 -2.72
N MET A 146 7.16 5.69 -3.37
CA MET A 146 7.39 5.63 -4.81
C MET A 146 6.20 6.25 -5.56
N PRO A 147 6.44 6.99 -6.65
CA PRO A 147 5.38 7.67 -7.39
C PRO A 147 4.55 6.69 -8.24
N LEU A 148 3.67 5.92 -7.59
CA LEU A 148 2.79 4.91 -8.22
C LEU A 148 1.45 5.48 -8.67
N GLY A 149 1.19 6.76 -8.43
CA GLY A 149 -0.12 7.40 -8.59
C GLY A 149 -1.02 7.23 -7.36
N PRO A 150 -1.98 8.17 -7.14
CA PRO A 150 -2.78 8.23 -5.93
C PRO A 150 -3.68 6.99 -5.76
N VAL A 151 -4.24 6.45 -6.84
CA VAL A 151 -5.13 5.28 -6.76
C VAL A 151 -4.38 4.04 -6.28
N ILE A 152 -3.19 3.74 -6.82
CA ILE A 152 -2.40 2.57 -6.42
C ILE A 152 -1.66 2.86 -5.10
N GLY A 153 -1.07 4.04 -4.99
CA GLY A 153 -0.29 4.45 -3.80
C GLY A 153 -1.12 4.44 -2.52
N ASN A 154 -2.32 5.02 -2.55
CA ASN A 154 -3.14 5.22 -1.35
C ASN A 154 -4.08 4.05 -1.03
N ALA A 155 -4.25 3.07 -1.95
CA ALA A 155 -5.11 1.91 -1.69
C ALA A 155 -4.60 1.09 -0.51
N GLY A 156 -5.37 1.00 0.57
CA GLY A 156 -5.01 0.26 1.79
C GLY A 156 -5.61 0.86 3.06
N HIS A 157 -4.88 0.84 4.17
CA HIS A 157 -5.39 1.03 5.53
C HIS A 157 -6.14 2.34 5.81
N LEU A 158 -5.81 3.45 5.16
CA LEU A 158 -6.50 4.72 5.33
C LEU A 158 -7.54 5.00 4.23
N ASP A 159 -7.67 4.05 3.28
CA ASP A 159 -8.67 4.10 2.21
C ASP A 159 -10.05 3.65 2.69
N ARG A 160 -11.05 3.67 1.81
CA ARG A 160 -12.42 3.21 2.09
C ARG A 160 -12.47 1.76 2.50
N PHE A 161 -11.71 0.90 1.81
CA PHE A 161 -11.57 -0.51 2.13
C PHE A 161 -10.32 -0.75 2.98
N GLY A 162 -10.47 -1.45 4.10
CA GLY A 162 -9.37 -1.78 5.00
C GLY A 162 -8.38 -2.78 4.43
N GLN A 163 -8.86 -3.65 3.54
CA GLN A 163 -7.99 -4.65 2.93
C GLN A 163 -7.24 -4.06 1.72
N MET A 164 -5.91 -4.16 1.79
CA MET A 164 -5.05 -3.81 0.66
C MET A 164 -5.41 -4.63 -0.58
N PRO A 165 -5.45 -4.03 -1.80
CA PRO A 165 -5.72 -4.77 -3.03
C PRO A 165 -4.74 -5.92 -3.24
N LEU A 166 -5.26 -7.07 -3.72
CA LEU A 166 -4.48 -8.29 -3.92
C LEU A 166 -3.24 -8.06 -4.77
N ILE A 167 -3.38 -7.30 -5.85
CA ILE A 167 -2.24 -7.02 -6.75
C ILE A 167 -1.22 -6.08 -6.11
N LYS A 168 -1.64 -5.08 -5.33
CA LYS A 168 -0.72 -4.19 -4.62
C LYS A 168 0.11 -5.00 -3.62
N ARG A 169 -0.54 -5.89 -2.87
CA ARG A 169 0.13 -6.81 -1.96
C ARG A 169 1.09 -7.76 -2.70
N ALA A 170 0.66 -8.33 -3.82
CA ALA A 170 1.49 -9.23 -4.63
C ALA A 170 2.70 -8.50 -5.23
N ALA A 171 2.53 -7.27 -5.71
CA ALA A 171 3.58 -6.53 -6.41
C ALA A 171 4.59 -5.89 -5.46
N PHE A 172 4.15 -5.38 -4.29
CA PHE A 172 4.94 -4.53 -3.41
C PHE A 172 5.00 -5.01 -1.95
N ASN A 173 4.25 -6.04 -1.60
CA ASN A 173 4.06 -6.54 -0.22
C ASN A 173 3.51 -5.47 0.76
N GLY A 174 3.08 -4.33 0.27
CA GLY A 174 2.61 -3.22 1.08
C GLY A 174 2.77 -1.87 0.38
N ASP A 175 3.04 -0.83 1.16
CA ASP A 175 3.42 0.46 0.63
C ASP A 175 4.90 0.42 0.24
N TRP A 176 5.18 0.84 -0.99
CA TRP A 176 6.57 0.89 -1.48
C TRP A 176 7.21 2.23 -1.13
N ILE A 177 7.87 2.26 0.02
CA ILE A 177 8.57 3.41 0.59
C ILE A 177 10.06 3.17 0.49
N GLU A 178 10.80 4.09 -0.16
CA GLU A 178 12.23 3.96 -0.42
C GLU A 178 12.97 5.29 -0.21
N ASP A 179 14.29 5.20 -0.08
CA ASP A 179 15.19 6.35 -0.14
C ASP A 179 15.55 6.63 -1.60
N GLY A 180 15.51 7.89 -2.04
CA GLY A 180 15.81 8.21 -3.44
C GLY A 180 15.80 9.69 -3.75
N VAL A 181 15.84 9.98 -5.04
CA VAL A 181 15.67 11.30 -5.63
C VAL A 181 14.59 11.25 -6.70
N ASN A 182 13.83 12.33 -6.82
CA ASN A 182 12.75 12.44 -7.80
C ASN A 182 12.71 13.83 -8.40
N LEU A 183 12.64 13.91 -9.72
CA LEU A 183 12.35 15.13 -10.46
C LEU A 183 10.89 15.08 -10.89
N SER A 184 10.12 16.06 -10.47
CA SER A 184 8.73 16.25 -10.87
C SER A 184 8.64 17.42 -11.82
N TRP A 185 7.95 17.24 -12.93
CA TRP A 185 7.57 18.27 -13.87
C TRP A 185 6.06 18.42 -13.90
N ARG A 186 5.56 19.63 -13.65
CA ARG A 186 4.12 19.97 -13.60
C ARG A 186 3.85 21.13 -14.57
N PRO A 187 3.81 20.83 -15.87
CA PRO A 187 3.65 21.87 -16.88
C PRO A 187 2.27 22.51 -16.84
N HIS A 188 2.23 23.78 -17.19
CA HIS A 188 1.01 24.50 -17.52
C HIS A 188 0.84 24.51 -19.04
N LEU A 189 0.35 23.39 -19.60
CA LEU A 189 0.17 23.23 -21.05
C LEU A 189 -1.23 23.66 -21.46
N GLU A 190 -1.33 24.23 -22.66
CA GLU A 190 -2.59 24.66 -23.26
C GLU A 190 -2.89 23.84 -24.54
N GLY A 191 -4.17 23.86 -24.96
CA GLY A 191 -4.62 23.26 -26.20
C GLY A 191 -4.54 21.74 -26.21
N ALA A 192 -3.94 21.13 -27.22
CA ALA A 192 -3.97 19.69 -27.44
C ALA A 192 -3.28 18.85 -26.34
N PHE A 193 -2.47 19.46 -25.49
CA PHE A 193 -1.71 18.80 -24.43
C PHE A 193 -2.14 19.20 -23.01
N GLU A 194 -3.21 19.96 -22.84
CA GLU A 194 -3.73 20.39 -21.52
C GLU A 194 -4.06 19.21 -20.59
N TRP A 195 -4.32 18.03 -21.16
CA TRP A 195 -4.58 16.81 -20.40
C TRP A 195 -3.34 16.26 -19.67
N LEU A 196 -2.10 16.61 -20.07
CA LEU A 196 -0.89 16.17 -19.40
C LEU A 196 -0.62 17.02 -18.15
N GLN A 197 -0.86 16.43 -16.99
CA GLN A 197 -0.76 17.10 -15.70
C GLN A 197 0.62 16.98 -15.04
N GLY A 198 1.46 16.07 -15.55
CA GLY A 198 2.83 15.97 -15.07
C GLY A 198 3.55 14.69 -15.36
N ILE A 199 4.87 14.75 -15.19
CA ILE A 199 5.78 13.61 -15.27
C ILE A 199 6.67 13.62 -14.04
N ASP A 200 6.86 12.45 -13.43
CA ASP A 200 7.83 12.22 -12.37
C ASP A 200 8.92 11.26 -12.89
N ALA A 201 10.18 11.57 -12.66
CA ALA A 201 11.30 10.70 -12.96
C ALA A 201 12.17 10.54 -11.70
N GLY A 202 12.34 9.32 -11.22
CA GLY A 202 13.01 9.04 -9.95
C GLY A 202 14.10 7.99 -10.07
N LEU A 203 15.01 8.03 -9.11
CA LEU A 203 16.02 7.01 -8.89
C LEU A 203 16.02 6.63 -7.41
N TRP A 204 15.62 5.37 -7.11
CA TRP A 204 15.32 4.88 -5.78
C TRP A 204 16.21 3.70 -5.40
N ARG A 205 16.46 3.49 -4.13
CA ARG A 205 17.42 2.47 -3.66
C ARG A 205 16.97 1.03 -3.79
N ALA A 206 15.73 0.73 -4.09
CA ALA A 206 15.19 -0.61 -4.29
C ALA A 206 15.57 -1.64 -3.20
N ARG A 207 15.67 -1.22 -1.94
CA ARG A 207 16.08 -2.10 -0.84
C ARG A 207 14.95 -2.95 -0.31
N ARG A 208 13.70 -2.50 -0.52
CA ARG A 208 12.50 -3.21 -0.09
C ARG A 208 11.93 -4.03 -1.23
N PHE A 209 11.12 -5.03 -0.87
CA PHE A 209 10.40 -5.81 -1.86
C PHE A 209 9.60 -4.89 -2.83
N PRO A 210 9.68 -5.11 -4.15
CA PRO A 210 10.24 -6.28 -4.85
C PRO A 210 11.75 -6.23 -5.14
N GLY A 211 12.48 -5.28 -4.60
CA GLY A 211 13.93 -5.23 -4.60
C GLY A 211 14.57 -6.10 -3.50
N SER A 212 15.83 -5.81 -3.16
CA SER A 212 16.57 -6.46 -2.07
C SER A 212 17.64 -5.50 -1.51
N GLU A 213 18.22 -5.79 -0.34
CA GLU A 213 19.27 -4.94 0.24
C GLU A 213 20.47 -4.76 -0.69
N ASN A 214 20.74 -5.75 -1.55
CA ASN A 214 21.84 -5.75 -2.51
C ASN A 214 21.38 -5.34 -3.93
N ALA A 215 20.15 -4.86 -4.10
CA ALA A 215 19.65 -4.40 -5.39
C ALA A 215 20.39 -3.14 -5.86
N ALA A 216 20.52 -3.02 -7.16
CA ALA A 216 20.88 -1.77 -7.81
C ALA A 216 19.74 -0.73 -7.64
N TRP A 217 20.03 0.52 -8.02
CA TRP A 217 19.04 1.58 -8.04
C TRP A 217 17.86 1.25 -8.98
N ALA A 218 16.65 1.60 -8.58
CA ALA A 218 15.43 1.47 -9.36
C ALA A 218 15.08 2.79 -10.06
N PRO A 219 15.38 2.95 -11.36
CA PRO A 219 14.79 4.02 -12.14
C PRO A 219 13.28 3.85 -12.22
N THR A 220 12.56 4.97 -12.05
CA THR A 220 11.08 4.99 -12.10
C THR A 220 10.65 6.21 -12.89
N VAL A 221 9.66 6.03 -13.75
CA VAL A 221 8.97 7.12 -14.44
C VAL A 221 7.47 6.97 -14.22
N ARG A 222 6.78 8.08 -14.00
CA ARG A 222 5.33 8.17 -13.92
C ARG A 222 4.84 9.32 -14.79
N ALA A 223 3.73 9.12 -15.48
CA ALA A 223 2.98 10.17 -16.16
C ALA A 223 1.58 10.28 -15.56
N ARG A 224 1.10 11.50 -15.41
CA ARG A 224 -0.24 11.84 -14.93
C ARG A 224 -0.99 12.62 -16.01
N ALA A 225 -2.24 12.23 -16.22
CA ALA A 225 -3.15 12.85 -17.13
C ALA A 225 -4.49 13.14 -16.43
N ALA A 226 -5.14 14.22 -16.76
CA ALA A 226 -6.50 14.53 -16.30
C ALA A 226 -7.19 15.47 -17.26
N GLY A 227 -8.51 15.49 -17.24
CA GLY A 227 -9.30 16.38 -18.07
C GLY A 227 -10.80 16.15 -17.92
N ALA A 228 -11.58 16.94 -18.66
CA ALA A 228 -13.01 16.75 -18.79
C ALA A 228 -13.31 15.93 -20.03
N LEU A 229 -14.31 15.06 -19.97
CA LEU A 229 -14.84 14.35 -21.12
C LEU A 229 -15.85 15.24 -21.88
N TRP A 230 -16.00 15.01 -23.19
CA TRP A 230 -16.88 15.79 -24.04
C TRP A 230 -18.34 15.79 -23.56
N GLY A 231 -19.04 16.91 -23.78
CA GLY A 231 -20.46 17.00 -23.48
C GLY A 231 -20.84 16.91 -22.02
N ASN A 232 -19.99 17.37 -21.11
CA ASN A 232 -20.17 17.26 -19.65
C ASN A 232 -20.27 15.79 -19.16
N ALA A 233 -19.61 14.86 -19.84
CA ALA A 233 -19.57 13.45 -19.43
C ALA A 233 -18.71 13.20 -18.19
N GLY A 234 -18.30 14.24 -17.45
CA GLY A 234 -17.56 14.20 -16.20
C GLY A 234 -16.05 14.31 -16.35
N ASP A 235 -15.38 14.39 -15.21
CA ASP A 235 -13.93 14.56 -15.15
C ASP A 235 -13.22 13.22 -14.98
N TRP A 236 -12.07 13.09 -15.59
CA TRP A 236 -11.23 11.90 -15.47
C TRP A 236 -9.81 12.26 -15.05
N GLU A 237 -9.17 11.34 -14.37
CA GLU A 237 -7.74 11.35 -14.09
C GLU A 237 -7.15 9.96 -14.35
N ALA A 238 -5.92 9.91 -14.79
CA ALA A 238 -5.20 8.68 -15.04
C ALA A 238 -3.72 8.82 -14.68
N ASP A 239 -3.14 7.73 -14.22
CA ASP A 239 -1.72 7.61 -13.93
C ASP A 239 -1.18 6.34 -14.58
N THR A 240 0.08 6.40 -15.04
CA THR A 240 0.84 5.22 -15.43
C THR A 240 2.25 5.35 -14.89
N PHE A 241 2.84 4.23 -14.45
CA PHE A 241 4.23 4.20 -14.02
C PHE A 241 4.96 2.98 -14.57
N TYR A 242 6.26 3.13 -14.71
CA TYR A 242 7.19 2.04 -14.99
C TYR A 242 8.38 2.14 -14.03
N SER A 243 8.86 0.98 -13.55
CA SER A 243 10.09 0.89 -12.78
C SER A 243 10.82 -0.42 -13.11
N ARG A 244 12.14 -0.38 -13.08
CA ARG A 244 13.00 -1.54 -13.24
C ARG A 244 13.93 -1.69 -12.05
N LEU A 245 14.06 -2.93 -11.55
CA LEU A 245 14.92 -3.28 -10.44
C LEU A 245 15.80 -4.46 -10.82
N GLU A 246 16.92 -4.57 -10.13
CA GLU A 246 17.86 -5.69 -10.28
C GLU A 246 18.18 -6.28 -8.90
N PRO A 247 17.21 -7.02 -8.28
CA PRO A 247 17.43 -7.63 -6.98
C PRO A 247 18.51 -8.70 -7.05
N GLN A 248 19.35 -8.75 -6.02
CA GLN A 248 20.39 -9.74 -5.82
C GLN A 248 20.21 -10.34 -4.42
N GLY A 249 20.03 -11.65 -4.34
CA GLY A 249 19.80 -12.33 -3.07
C GLY A 249 18.47 -11.92 -2.41
N ARG A 250 17.41 -11.68 -3.19
CA ARG A 250 16.08 -11.40 -2.62
C ARG A 250 15.51 -12.67 -2.01
N GLY A 251 15.57 -12.75 -0.69
CA GLY A 251 15.09 -13.89 0.07
C GLY A 251 13.57 -13.89 0.25
N ALA A 252 13.01 -15.10 0.33
CA ALA A 252 11.63 -15.36 0.74
C ALA A 252 11.61 -16.58 1.68
N TYR A 253 10.73 -16.59 2.69
CA TYR A 253 10.59 -17.75 3.57
C TYR A 253 9.85 -18.90 2.89
N VAL A 254 10.41 -20.09 2.98
CA VAL A 254 9.77 -21.36 2.51
C VAL A 254 8.65 -21.75 3.45
N GLN A 255 8.89 -21.66 4.73
CA GLN A 255 7.95 -22.02 5.78
C GLN A 255 7.55 -20.81 6.61
N ARG A 256 6.38 -20.91 7.26
CA ARG A 256 5.87 -19.87 8.15
C ARG A 256 6.89 -19.55 9.24
N SER A 257 7.36 -18.32 9.28
CA SER A 257 8.12 -17.82 10.41
C SER A 257 7.16 -17.33 11.49
N ASN A 258 7.53 -17.51 12.77
CA ASN A 258 6.78 -16.95 13.91
C ASN A 258 7.04 -15.45 14.12
N SER A 259 7.80 -14.82 13.26
CA SER A 259 8.08 -13.38 13.30
C SER A 259 6.92 -12.61 12.71
N GLY A 260 6.33 -11.70 13.39
CA GLY A 260 5.21 -10.84 13.00
C GLY A 260 5.23 -10.33 11.54
N HIS A 261 4.61 -9.22 11.27
CA HIS A 261 4.59 -8.61 9.94
C HIS A 261 6.00 -8.37 9.39
N ILE A 262 6.29 -8.90 8.20
CA ILE A 262 7.64 -8.90 7.62
C ILE A 262 7.74 -7.77 6.60
N HIS A 263 8.51 -6.74 6.92
CA HIS A 263 8.86 -5.66 6.00
C HIS A 263 10.19 -5.88 5.27
N THR A 264 11.01 -6.79 5.79
CA THR A 264 12.36 -7.03 5.28
C THR A 264 12.46 -8.47 4.82
N ALA A 265 12.91 -8.69 3.59
CA ALA A 265 13.19 -10.03 3.08
C ALA A 265 14.31 -10.69 3.90
N PRO A 266 14.25 -12.02 4.14
CA PRO A 266 15.37 -12.72 4.73
C PRO A 266 16.59 -12.61 3.81
N GLN A 267 17.77 -12.52 4.40
CA GLN A 267 19.00 -12.47 3.64
C GLN A 267 19.36 -13.85 3.09
N CYS A 268 19.74 -13.91 1.82
CA CYS A 268 20.29 -15.09 1.19
C CYS A 268 21.76 -15.27 1.62
N SER A 269 21.93 -15.82 2.80
CA SER A 269 23.24 -16.13 3.37
C SER A 269 23.74 -17.52 2.95
N ALA A 270 24.84 -17.97 3.50
CA ALA A 270 25.43 -19.29 3.25
C ALA A 270 24.47 -20.48 3.58
N SER A 271 23.44 -20.27 4.38
CA SER A 271 22.41 -21.28 4.66
C SER A 271 21.11 -20.90 3.96
N LEU A 272 20.71 -21.74 3.00
CA LEU A 272 19.44 -21.63 2.29
C LEU A 272 18.31 -22.43 2.99
N ARG A 273 18.51 -22.81 4.22
CA ARG A 273 17.48 -23.54 4.98
C ARG A 273 16.27 -22.64 5.20
N ASP A 274 15.11 -23.12 4.79
CA ASP A 274 13.82 -22.41 4.91
C ASP A 274 13.78 -21.06 4.15
N ILE A 275 14.67 -20.87 3.18
CA ILE A 275 14.74 -19.63 2.38
C ILE A 275 14.84 -20.01 0.88
N THR A 276 14.07 -19.29 0.08
CA THR A 276 14.22 -19.27 -1.38
C THR A 276 14.77 -17.91 -1.80
N CYS A 277 15.68 -17.88 -2.73
CA CYS A 277 16.39 -16.68 -3.16
C CYS A 277 16.19 -16.42 -4.65
N PHE A 278 16.08 -15.14 -5.00
CA PHE A 278 15.95 -14.69 -6.37
C PHE A 278 17.01 -13.64 -6.70
N ASP A 279 17.73 -13.89 -7.81
CA ASP A 279 18.65 -12.96 -8.46
C ASP A 279 18.18 -12.69 -9.88
N GLY A 280 18.03 -11.42 -10.26
CA GLY A 280 17.58 -11.14 -11.61
C GLY A 280 17.09 -9.72 -11.84
N THR A 281 16.15 -9.61 -12.75
CA THR A 281 15.50 -8.35 -13.10
C THR A 281 14.02 -8.42 -12.81
N VAL A 282 13.46 -7.31 -12.36
CA VAL A 282 12.03 -7.10 -12.13
C VAL A 282 11.60 -5.85 -12.89
N ASP A 283 10.68 -6.01 -13.82
CA ASP A 283 10.02 -4.91 -14.50
C ASP A 283 8.62 -4.74 -13.93
N LEU A 284 8.29 -3.54 -13.50
CA LEU A 284 6.99 -3.14 -12.96
C LEU A 284 6.32 -2.13 -13.89
N LEU A 285 5.10 -2.40 -14.28
CA LEU A 285 4.24 -1.48 -15.00
C LEU A 285 2.90 -1.40 -14.27
N GLY A 286 2.43 -0.19 -14.00
CA GLY A 286 1.11 0.02 -13.43
C GLY A 286 0.38 1.14 -14.13
N ALA A 287 -0.94 1.05 -14.09
CA ALA A 287 -1.82 2.09 -14.57
C ALA A 287 -3.07 2.16 -13.71
N SER A 288 -3.62 3.35 -13.56
CA SER A 288 -4.89 3.58 -12.91
C SER A 288 -5.66 4.72 -13.58
N ALA A 289 -6.97 4.68 -13.44
CA ALA A 289 -7.85 5.76 -13.88
C ALA A 289 -9.03 5.91 -12.93
N SER A 290 -9.47 7.15 -12.72
CA SER A 290 -10.69 7.49 -12.01
C SER A 290 -11.54 8.37 -12.90
N TRP A 291 -12.84 8.14 -12.88
CA TRP A 291 -13.83 8.92 -13.62
C TRP A 291 -14.96 9.35 -12.70
N ALA A 292 -15.07 10.67 -12.49
CA ALA A 292 -16.25 11.29 -11.88
C ALA A 292 -17.35 11.37 -12.93
N THR A 293 -18.32 10.47 -12.85
CA THR A 293 -19.37 10.32 -13.89
C THR A 293 -20.34 11.50 -13.86
N PRO A 294 -21.18 11.70 -14.93
CA PRO A 294 -22.24 12.69 -14.90
C PRO A 294 -23.32 12.43 -13.84
N LEU A 295 -23.41 11.19 -13.33
CA LEU A 295 -24.34 10.85 -12.26
C LEU A 295 -23.84 11.47 -10.94
N PRO A 296 -24.68 12.26 -10.25
CA PRO A 296 -24.27 12.93 -9.02
C PRO A 296 -23.69 11.96 -7.99
N GLY A 297 -22.48 12.25 -7.53
CA GLY A 297 -21.80 11.47 -6.48
C GLY A 297 -21.27 10.10 -6.93
N VAL A 298 -21.33 9.76 -8.22
CA VAL A 298 -20.81 8.47 -8.74
C VAL A 298 -19.41 8.64 -9.32
N ARG A 299 -18.46 7.85 -8.78
CA ARG A 299 -17.08 7.74 -9.27
C ARG A 299 -16.75 6.28 -9.58
N LEU A 300 -16.14 6.04 -10.72
CA LEU A 300 -15.58 4.74 -11.10
C LEU A 300 -14.07 4.82 -11.09
N THR A 301 -13.43 3.77 -10.57
CA THR A 301 -11.97 3.68 -10.51
C THR A 301 -11.53 2.31 -11.01
N ALA A 302 -10.47 2.29 -11.80
CA ALA A 302 -9.80 1.09 -12.26
C ALA A 302 -8.30 1.19 -12.00
N ALA A 303 -7.68 0.10 -11.58
CA ALA A 303 -6.23 0.04 -11.44
C ALA A 303 -5.70 -1.35 -11.75
N GLY A 304 -4.47 -1.41 -12.27
CA GLY A 304 -3.80 -2.65 -12.57
C GLY A 304 -2.28 -2.54 -12.47
N VAL A 305 -1.64 -3.64 -12.13
CA VAL A 305 -0.17 -3.76 -12.07
C VAL A 305 0.27 -5.05 -12.74
N LEU A 306 1.36 -4.96 -13.47
CA LEU A 306 2.09 -6.06 -14.07
C LEU A 306 3.51 -6.07 -13.50
N ARG A 307 3.94 -7.22 -12.96
CA ARG A 307 5.30 -7.50 -12.51
C ARG A 307 5.86 -8.66 -13.34
N ASN A 308 6.91 -8.41 -14.10
CA ASN A 308 7.66 -9.42 -14.82
C ASN A 308 9.01 -9.64 -14.13
N GLU A 309 9.38 -10.89 -13.93
CA GLU A 309 10.62 -11.31 -13.27
C GLU A 309 11.39 -12.27 -14.17
N ARG A 310 12.70 -12.09 -14.26
CA ARG A 310 13.59 -12.97 -15.03
C ARG A 310 14.93 -13.07 -14.32
N GLY A 311 15.39 -14.29 -14.10
CA GLY A 311 16.66 -14.52 -13.41
C GLY A 311 16.83 -15.95 -12.94
N ASN A 312 17.52 -16.11 -11.82
CA ASN A 312 17.69 -17.38 -11.12
C ASN A 312 16.87 -17.40 -9.85
N LEU A 313 16.21 -18.53 -9.62
CA LEU A 313 15.48 -18.84 -8.39
C LEU A 313 16.11 -20.09 -7.79
N TYR A 314 16.56 -20.01 -6.55
CA TYR A 314 17.32 -21.09 -5.92
C TYR A 314 16.93 -21.25 -4.44
N SER A 315 17.08 -22.49 -3.97
CA SER A 315 16.86 -22.89 -2.56
C SER A 315 17.83 -24.03 -2.23
N GLN A 316 17.72 -24.61 -1.02
CA GLN A 316 18.48 -25.83 -0.69
C GLN A 316 18.20 -27.01 -1.64
N ASN A 317 17.10 -26.97 -2.38
CA ASN A 317 16.64 -28.06 -3.24
C ASN A 317 17.04 -27.89 -4.73
N GLY A 318 17.69 -26.81 -5.09
CA GLY A 318 18.17 -26.62 -6.48
C GLY A 318 18.40 -25.15 -6.84
N ASP A 319 18.86 -24.94 -8.07
CA ASP A 319 19.06 -23.65 -8.72
C ASP A 319 18.46 -23.72 -10.12
N THR A 320 17.58 -22.77 -10.43
CA THR A 320 16.77 -22.81 -11.64
C THR A 320 16.74 -21.48 -12.35
N ARG A 321 16.68 -21.48 -13.66
CA ARG A 321 16.27 -20.30 -14.43
C ARG A 321 14.80 -20.04 -14.21
N TYR A 322 14.45 -18.83 -13.85
CA TYR A 322 13.09 -18.43 -13.55
C TYR A 322 12.60 -17.32 -14.48
N LYS A 323 11.37 -17.47 -14.93
CA LYS A 323 10.59 -16.42 -15.58
C LYS A 323 9.21 -16.41 -14.94
N GLY A 324 8.84 -15.25 -14.38
CA GLY A 324 7.56 -15.04 -13.74
C GLY A 324 6.83 -13.83 -14.29
N ARG A 325 5.51 -13.91 -14.36
CA ARG A 325 4.63 -12.79 -14.66
C ARG A 325 3.47 -12.81 -13.67
N THR A 326 3.38 -11.78 -12.86
CA THR A 326 2.26 -11.54 -11.94
C THR A 326 1.48 -10.33 -12.44
N SER A 327 0.17 -10.47 -12.59
CA SER A 327 -0.72 -9.42 -13.06
C SER A 327 -2.03 -9.43 -12.31
N GLY A 328 -2.61 -8.28 -12.10
CA GLY A 328 -3.89 -8.14 -11.45
C GLY A 328 -4.35 -6.70 -11.43
N GLY A 329 -5.49 -6.50 -10.80
CA GLY A 329 -6.07 -5.17 -10.68
C GLY A 329 -7.37 -5.20 -9.92
N TRP A 330 -8.04 -4.06 -9.93
CA TRP A 330 -9.37 -3.92 -9.38
C TRP A 330 -10.20 -2.92 -10.16
N LEU A 331 -11.50 -3.08 -10.04
CA LEU A 331 -12.51 -2.10 -10.42
C LEU A 331 -13.27 -1.71 -9.15
N GLU A 332 -13.52 -0.43 -8.98
CA GLU A 332 -14.26 0.12 -7.85
C GLU A 332 -15.33 1.09 -8.36
N ALA A 333 -16.51 0.98 -7.80
CA ALA A 333 -17.56 1.95 -7.96
C ALA A 333 -17.90 2.55 -6.60
N LEU A 334 -17.87 3.87 -6.52
CA LEU A 334 -18.29 4.66 -5.36
C LEU A 334 -19.55 5.43 -5.73
N TRP A 335 -20.54 5.44 -4.83
CA TRP A 335 -21.68 6.33 -4.88
C TRP A 335 -21.80 7.10 -3.56
N GLN A 336 -21.85 8.41 -3.65
CA GLN A 336 -22.03 9.34 -2.53
C GLN A 336 -23.39 10.04 -2.69
N PRO A 337 -24.51 9.42 -2.23
CA PRO A 337 -25.83 10.02 -2.35
C PRO A 337 -25.94 11.37 -1.63
N THR A 338 -25.17 11.55 -0.58
CA THR A 338 -24.99 12.81 0.15
C THR A 338 -23.52 12.96 0.56
N ALA A 339 -23.12 14.12 1.04
CA ALA A 339 -21.78 14.35 1.58
C ALA A 339 -21.42 13.44 2.79
N GLN A 340 -22.44 12.84 3.42
CA GLN A 340 -22.30 12.05 4.64
C GLN A 340 -22.26 10.54 4.38
N TRP A 341 -22.68 10.06 3.22
CA TRP A 341 -22.84 8.64 2.97
C TRP A 341 -21.99 8.18 1.79
N ASP A 342 -21.21 7.14 2.00
CA ASP A 342 -20.43 6.43 1.00
C ASP A 342 -21.00 5.02 0.82
N VAL A 343 -21.28 4.63 -0.41
CA VAL A 343 -21.57 3.24 -0.79
C VAL A 343 -20.52 2.84 -1.83
N ALA A 344 -19.74 1.81 -1.57
CA ALA A 344 -18.71 1.39 -2.52
C ALA A 344 -18.72 -0.13 -2.72
N VAL A 345 -18.34 -0.55 -3.91
CA VAL A 345 -18.07 -1.94 -4.25
C VAL A 345 -16.73 -2.03 -4.98
N ARG A 346 -15.97 -3.10 -4.71
CA ARG A 346 -14.67 -3.37 -5.33
C ARG A 346 -14.59 -4.82 -5.76
N GLN A 347 -14.20 -5.06 -7.01
CA GLN A 347 -13.88 -6.37 -7.54
C GLN A 347 -12.40 -6.44 -7.85
N GLU A 348 -11.70 -7.46 -7.33
CA GLU A 348 -10.26 -7.65 -7.48
C GLU A 348 -9.95 -8.99 -8.13
N TRP A 349 -8.84 -9.04 -8.88
CA TRP A 349 -8.29 -10.27 -9.44
C TRP A 349 -6.77 -10.25 -9.41
N LEU A 350 -6.18 -11.44 -9.29
CA LEU A 350 -4.75 -11.67 -9.32
C LEU A 350 -4.46 -12.97 -10.06
N ARG A 351 -3.54 -12.93 -11.00
CA ARG A 351 -3.04 -14.07 -11.77
C ARG A 351 -1.53 -14.04 -11.82
N SER A 352 -0.93 -15.23 -11.86
CA SER A 352 0.50 -15.42 -12.05
C SER A 352 0.76 -16.55 -13.03
N THR A 353 1.82 -16.45 -13.80
CA THR A 353 2.36 -17.52 -14.63
C THR A 353 3.86 -17.54 -14.44
N HIS A 354 4.45 -18.75 -14.40
CA HIS A 354 5.89 -18.89 -14.20
C HIS A 354 6.41 -20.12 -14.92
N SER A 355 7.67 -20.10 -15.28
CA SER A 355 8.42 -21.23 -15.77
C SER A 355 9.75 -21.33 -15.04
N LEU A 356 10.12 -22.54 -14.65
CA LEU A 356 11.38 -22.88 -14.05
C LEU A 356 12.05 -23.94 -14.93
N ASP A 357 13.34 -23.78 -15.16
CA ASP A 357 14.13 -24.70 -15.94
C ASP A 357 15.48 -24.92 -15.24
N GLY A 358 15.83 -26.17 -14.96
CA GLY A 358 17.06 -26.53 -14.28
C GLY A 358 16.86 -27.59 -13.18
N PRO A 359 17.96 -27.95 -12.50
CA PRO A 359 17.95 -28.96 -11.42
C PRO A 359 17.00 -28.57 -10.27
N GLY A 360 16.16 -29.51 -9.87
CA GLY A 360 15.24 -29.32 -8.74
C GLY A 360 14.07 -28.38 -9.00
N ALA A 361 13.75 -28.03 -10.26
CA ALA A 361 12.76 -27.04 -10.63
C ALA A 361 11.42 -27.18 -9.89
N THR A 362 10.89 -28.39 -9.77
CA THR A 362 9.62 -28.62 -9.04
C THR A 362 9.76 -28.35 -7.54
N LEU A 363 10.86 -28.74 -6.92
CA LEU A 363 11.12 -28.53 -5.50
C LEU A 363 11.33 -27.04 -5.21
N VAL A 364 12.14 -26.36 -6.01
CA VAL A 364 12.37 -24.90 -5.90
C VAL A 364 11.07 -24.13 -6.10
N ALA A 365 10.21 -24.54 -7.05
CA ALA A 365 8.90 -23.93 -7.25
C ALA A 365 7.98 -24.11 -6.04
N THR A 366 8.05 -25.26 -5.38
CA THR A 366 7.31 -25.53 -4.13
C THR A 366 7.84 -24.65 -2.98
N ASP A 367 9.15 -24.61 -2.80
CA ASP A 367 9.81 -23.76 -1.79
C ASP A 367 9.46 -22.29 -1.97
N ALA A 368 9.39 -21.82 -3.21
CA ALA A 368 9.02 -20.46 -3.56
C ALA A 368 7.51 -20.18 -3.51
N ASN A 369 6.69 -21.14 -3.06
CA ASN A 369 5.24 -21.03 -3.01
C ASN A 369 4.58 -20.79 -4.38
N LEU A 370 5.21 -21.24 -5.46
CA LEU A 370 4.68 -21.12 -6.81
C LEU A 370 3.73 -22.25 -7.18
N LEU A 371 3.75 -23.35 -6.43
CA LEU A 371 2.91 -24.55 -6.62
C LEU A 371 2.16 -24.91 -5.33
N PRO A 372 0.90 -25.39 -5.42
CA PRO A 372 0.07 -25.35 -6.62
C PRO A 372 -0.40 -23.93 -6.94
N TYR A 373 -0.53 -23.60 -8.22
CA TYR A 373 -1.03 -22.27 -8.62
C TYR A 373 -2.55 -22.19 -8.50
N HIS A 374 -3.03 -21.10 -7.92
CA HIS A 374 -4.45 -20.75 -7.84
C HIS A 374 -4.65 -19.26 -8.11
N PRO A 375 -5.49 -18.89 -9.10
CA PRO A 375 -5.86 -17.49 -9.28
C PRO A 375 -6.63 -17.00 -8.06
N SER A 376 -6.35 -15.77 -7.66
CA SER A 376 -7.02 -15.14 -6.51
C SER A 376 -8.01 -14.08 -6.98
N ARG A 377 -9.11 -13.93 -6.25
CA ARG A 377 -10.13 -12.92 -6.48
C ARG A 377 -10.76 -12.49 -5.16
N ARG A 378 -11.21 -11.24 -5.10
CA ARG A 378 -11.96 -10.69 -3.97
C ARG A 378 -13.06 -9.80 -4.50
N PHE A 379 -14.22 -9.87 -3.85
CA PHE A 379 -15.29 -8.89 -3.96
C PHE A 379 -15.51 -8.28 -2.58
N SER A 380 -15.61 -6.96 -2.50
CA SER A 380 -15.90 -6.23 -1.27
C SER A 380 -16.98 -5.19 -1.52
N ALA A 381 -17.83 -4.98 -0.52
CA ALA A 381 -18.82 -3.92 -0.48
C ALA A 381 -18.69 -3.16 0.83
N MET A 382 -18.94 -1.86 0.82
CA MET A 382 -18.81 -0.99 1.98
C MET A 382 -19.96 0.01 2.03
N LEU A 383 -20.48 0.22 3.25
CA LEU A 383 -21.35 1.33 3.61
C LEU A 383 -20.61 2.19 4.63
N GLY A 384 -20.39 3.45 4.31
CA GLY A 384 -19.71 4.42 5.16
C GLY A 384 -20.61 5.58 5.56
N TRP A 385 -20.45 6.05 6.78
CA TRP A 385 -21.09 7.25 7.29
C TRP A 385 -20.01 8.25 7.76
N ARG A 386 -20.13 9.50 7.29
CA ARG A 386 -19.24 10.61 7.64
C ARG A 386 -19.99 11.62 8.51
N PRO A 387 -20.02 11.46 9.83
CA PRO A 387 -20.59 12.46 10.73
C PRO A 387 -19.82 13.79 10.67
N HIS A 388 -18.56 13.72 10.28
CA HIS A 388 -17.66 14.85 10.09
C HIS A 388 -16.75 14.56 8.90
N PRO A 389 -16.29 15.56 8.11
CA PRO A 389 -15.38 15.33 6.97
C PRO A 389 -14.13 14.52 7.31
N SER A 390 -13.61 14.66 8.54
CA SER A 390 -12.44 13.96 9.04
C SER A 390 -12.73 12.55 9.59
N VAL A 391 -13.98 12.11 9.66
CA VAL A 391 -14.35 10.84 10.31
C VAL A 391 -15.18 10.00 9.36
N LEU A 392 -14.72 8.78 9.09
CA LEU A 392 -15.49 7.76 8.39
C LEU A 392 -15.74 6.58 9.34
N LEU A 393 -17.01 6.27 9.58
CA LEU A 393 -17.46 5.01 10.16
C LEU A 393 -17.93 4.11 9.04
N ALA A 394 -17.35 2.92 8.89
CA ALA A 394 -17.65 2.03 7.77
C ALA A 394 -17.94 0.61 8.24
N VAL A 395 -18.91 -0.02 7.59
CA VAL A 395 -19.13 -1.46 7.62
C VAL A 395 -18.70 -2.00 6.26
N GLU A 396 -17.78 -2.95 6.27
CA GLU A 396 -17.26 -3.63 5.08
C GLU A 396 -17.66 -5.10 5.13
N ALA A 397 -18.11 -5.66 4.00
CA ALA A 397 -18.31 -7.08 3.82
C ALA A 397 -17.57 -7.54 2.55
N GLY A 398 -16.91 -8.67 2.63
CA GLY A 398 -16.12 -9.20 1.52
C GLY A 398 -16.18 -10.71 1.41
N ARG A 399 -15.96 -11.17 0.19
CA ARG A 399 -15.73 -12.59 -0.10
C ARG A 399 -14.52 -12.73 -1.00
N GLU A 400 -13.58 -13.55 -0.56
CA GLU A 400 -12.36 -13.79 -1.31
C GLU A 400 -12.14 -15.29 -1.57
N ARG A 401 -11.37 -15.57 -2.60
CA ARG A 401 -10.80 -16.90 -2.86
C ARG A 401 -9.31 -16.71 -3.10
N ILE A 402 -8.51 -17.19 -2.15
CA ILE A 402 -7.05 -17.10 -2.18
C ILE A 402 -6.49 -18.49 -1.92
N ALA A 403 -5.45 -18.88 -2.66
CA ALA A 403 -4.86 -20.23 -2.56
C ALA A 403 -5.89 -21.38 -2.70
N GLY A 404 -6.93 -21.18 -3.51
CA GLY A 404 -8.01 -22.12 -3.67
C GLY A 404 -9.05 -22.15 -2.54
N GLN A 405 -8.80 -21.47 -1.42
CA GLN A 405 -9.68 -21.42 -0.25
C GLN A 405 -10.61 -20.20 -0.31
N GLY A 406 -11.88 -20.43 0.00
CA GLY A 406 -12.87 -19.37 0.18
C GLY A 406 -12.78 -18.78 1.58
N ASN A 407 -13.03 -17.48 1.69
CA ASN A 407 -13.07 -16.76 2.95
C ASN A 407 -14.14 -15.68 2.87
N SER A 408 -14.91 -15.49 3.94
CA SER A 408 -15.86 -14.40 4.09
C SER A 408 -15.34 -13.47 5.19
N LEU A 409 -15.49 -12.17 4.98
CA LEU A 409 -14.99 -11.11 5.85
C LEU A 409 -16.14 -10.14 6.15
N VAL A 410 -16.25 -9.73 7.40
CA VAL A 410 -17.03 -8.55 7.83
C VAL A 410 -16.14 -7.69 8.72
N ALA A 411 -16.14 -6.38 8.50
CA ALA A 411 -15.37 -5.45 9.30
C ALA A 411 -16.20 -4.23 9.68
N LEU A 412 -15.94 -3.71 10.88
CA LEU A 412 -16.39 -2.40 11.35
C LEU A 412 -15.16 -1.52 11.52
N ARG A 413 -15.17 -0.35 10.91
CA ARG A 413 -13.98 0.52 10.85
C ARG A 413 -14.30 1.95 11.25
N LEU A 414 -13.36 2.56 11.97
CA LEU A 414 -13.29 3.99 12.21
C LEU A 414 -12.01 4.50 11.56
N VAL A 415 -12.13 5.39 10.58
CA VAL A 415 -11.02 6.09 9.97
C VAL A 415 -11.11 7.56 10.32
N TYR A 416 -10.05 8.09 10.88
CA TYR A 416 -9.87 9.50 11.17
C TYR A 416 -8.73 10.05 10.32
N THR A 417 -9.00 11.14 9.60
CA THR A 417 -7.99 11.88 8.84
C THR A 417 -8.11 13.35 9.19
N SER A 418 -7.15 13.90 9.92
CA SER A 418 -7.18 15.33 10.19
C SER A 418 -6.94 16.12 8.89
N GLY A 419 -7.61 17.26 8.74
CA GLY A 419 -6.94 18.40 8.11
C GLY A 419 -5.71 18.82 8.94
N PRO A 420 -5.02 19.87 8.58
CA PRO A 420 -3.92 20.34 9.42
C PRO A 420 -4.38 20.52 10.86
N LEU A 421 -3.80 19.76 11.80
CA LEU A 421 -3.98 19.94 13.24
C LEU A 421 -3.39 21.29 13.67
N LEU A 422 -2.34 21.68 13.00
CA LEU A 422 -1.71 22.98 13.09
C LEU A 422 -1.37 23.45 11.67
N GLU A 423 -1.79 24.65 11.34
CA GLU A 423 -1.41 25.35 10.11
C GLU A 423 -0.96 26.77 10.48
N ARG A 424 0.23 27.15 10.03
CA ARG A 424 0.80 28.47 10.24
C ARG A 424 1.52 28.91 8.99
N SER A 425 1.09 30.04 8.43
CA SER A 425 1.75 30.72 7.31
C SER A 425 2.67 31.86 7.82
N TRP A 426 3.69 32.23 7.07
CA TRP A 426 4.58 33.36 7.33
C TRP A 426 5.05 34.07 6.05
#